data_01d34e6cc01a49c2821fbdb5205a4abd
#
_entry.id   01d34e6cc01a49c2821fbdb5205a4abd
#
_cell.length_a   1.000
_cell.length_b   1.000
_cell.length_c   1.000
_cell.angle_alpha   90.00
_cell.angle_beta   90.00
_cell.angle_gamma   90.00
#
_symmetry.space_group_name_H-M   'P 1'
#
loop_
_entity.id
_entity.type
_entity.pdbx_description
1 polymer ?
#
loop_
_entity_poly.entity_id
_entity_poly.type
_entity_poly.pdbx_seq_one_letter_code
_entity_poly.pdbx_strand_id
1 'polypeptide(L)'
;VLDSGKTLKTIFISQADPDYYFGAEALHQQFPDAQIIATPAVQKIIKEKLAGKLAYWGPKLGANAPVKPVIPVAYDKASLELEGHKIEIRGNHGTSAHRPYLWIPDNKAILGNVAVYSNVHLWMADAADQTAINAWEQQLSEMLALKPQVVIPGHMKAGTKLNADTIHYSQQYLQDFQQAKKHSNNSVQLIDTMSAKYPEAQLPIALEIGAKVHTGEMSW
;
A
#
# COMPACT_ATOMS: atom_id res chain seq x y z
N VAL A 1 -13.84 -15.67 0.67
CA VAL A 1 -14.70 -15.56 -0.55
C VAL A 1 -15.65 -16.76 -0.62
N LEU A 2 -15.13 -18.00 -0.57
CA LEU A 2 -15.97 -19.22 -0.68
C LEU A 2 -17.12 -19.23 0.33
N ASP A 3 -16.83 -18.94 1.59
CA ASP A 3 -17.82 -18.98 2.68
C ASP A 3 -18.89 -17.88 2.59
N SER A 4 -18.65 -16.86 1.78
CA SER A 4 -19.62 -15.76 1.60
C SER A 4 -20.85 -16.16 0.76
N GLY A 5 -20.77 -17.27 0.00
CA GLY A 5 -21.80 -17.69 -0.96
C GLY A 5 -22.00 -16.74 -2.14
N LYS A 6 -21.11 -15.72 -2.29
CA LYS A 6 -21.18 -14.71 -3.36
C LYS A 6 -20.30 -15.12 -4.56
N THR A 7 -20.67 -14.63 -5.74
CA THR A 7 -19.87 -14.81 -6.95
C THR A 7 -18.80 -13.72 -7.04
N LEU A 8 -17.52 -14.10 -7.05
CA LEU A 8 -16.42 -13.16 -7.28
C LEU A 8 -16.41 -12.72 -8.75
N LYS A 9 -16.57 -11.44 -9.00
CA LYS A 9 -16.59 -10.83 -10.35
C LYS A 9 -15.29 -10.12 -10.69
N THR A 10 -14.72 -9.40 -9.72
CA THR A 10 -13.59 -8.53 -9.97
C THR A 10 -12.62 -8.58 -8.80
N ILE A 11 -11.32 -8.69 -9.12
CA ILE A 11 -10.21 -8.54 -8.20
C ILE A 11 -9.47 -7.27 -8.62
N PHE A 12 -9.47 -6.25 -7.77
CA PHE A 12 -8.75 -5.00 -8.03
C PHE A 12 -7.40 -5.04 -7.33
N ILE A 13 -6.33 -5.04 -8.11
CA ILE A 13 -4.96 -4.92 -7.62
C ILE A 13 -4.63 -3.43 -7.47
N SER A 14 -4.59 -2.97 -6.23
CA SER A 14 -4.40 -1.55 -5.95
C SER A 14 -2.94 -1.10 -6.00
N GLN A 15 -1.98 -2.01 -5.82
CA GLN A 15 -0.56 -1.66 -5.70
C GLN A 15 0.33 -2.63 -6.48
N ALA A 16 1.52 -2.15 -6.85
CA ALA A 16 2.54 -2.95 -7.53
C ALA A 16 3.52 -3.68 -6.58
N ASP A 17 3.17 -3.72 -5.28
CA ASP A 17 3.97 -4.44 -4.29
C ASP A 17 3.55 -5.90 -4.20
N PRO A 18 4.48 -6.84 -3.98
CA PRO A 18 4.23 -8.29 -4.04
C PRO A 18 3.08 -8.77 -3.15
N ASP A 19 2.95 -8.22 -1.97
CA ASP A 19 1.89 -8.54 -1.00
C ASP A 19 0.48 -8.17 -1.49
N TYR A 20 0.37 -7.28 -2.49
CA TYR A 20 -0.90 -6.91 -3.12
C TYR A 20 -1.28 -7.76 -4.33
N TYR A 21 -0.31 -8.41 -5.02
CA TYR A 21 -0.66 -9.12 -6.26
C TYR A 21 -0.09 -10.53 -6.42
N PHE A 22 0.89 -10.95 -5.62
CA PHE A 22 1.43 -12.32 -5.75
C PHE A 22 0.36 -13.40 -5.48
N GLY A 23 -0.60 -13.14 -4.60
CA GLY A 23 -1.73 -14.03 -4.35
C GLY A 23 -2.77 -14.10 -5.48
N ALA A 24 -2.65 -13.25 -6.52
CA ALA A 24 -3.61 -13.23 -7.62
C ALA A 24 -3.62 -14.53 -8.43
N GLU A 25 -2.49 -15.23 -8.53
CA GLU A 25 -2.41 -16.56 -9.19
C GLU A 25 -3.33 -17.58 -8.52
N ALA A 26 -3.27 -17.69 -7.19
CA ALA A 26 -4.12 -18.62 -6.44
C ALA A 26 -5.60 -18.26 -6.56
N LEU A 27 -5.93 -16.96 -6.54
CA LEU A 27 -7.30 -16.48 -6.73
C LEU A 27 -7.78 -16.76 -8.16
N HIS A 28 -6.95 -16.57 -9.17
CA HIS A 28 -7.32 -16.87 -10.56
C HIS A 28 -7.55 -18.36 -10.80
N GLN A 29 -6.75 -19.22 -10.19
CA GLN A 29 -6.95 -20.67 -10.26
C GLN A 29 -8.29 -21.11 -9.64
N GLN A 30 -8.68 -20.49 -8.52
CA GLN A 30 -9.90 -20.78 -7.81
C GLN A 30 -11.15 -20.12 -8.45
N PHE A 31 -10.97 -18.93 -9.04
CA PHE A 31 -12.03 -18.10 -9.62
C PHE A 31 -11.64 -17.65 -11.04
N PRO A 32 -11.59 -18.57 -12.02
CA PRO A 32 -11.08 -18.28 -13.37
C PRO A 32 -11.93 -17.24 -14.13
N ASP A 33 -13.21 -17.09 -13.79
CA ASP A 33 -14.12 -16.12 -14.42
C ASP A 33 -14.02 -14.72 -13.83
N ALA A 34 -13.28 -14.54 -12.72
CA ALA A 34 -13.08 -13.24 -12.11
C ALA A 34 -12.06 -12.39 -12.91
N GLN A 35 -12.43 -11.16 -13.22
CA GLN A 35 -11.51 -10.23 -13.87
C GLN A 35 -10.49 -9.71 -12.86
N ILE A 36 -9.20 -9.82 -13.17
CA ILE A 36 -8.11 -9.23 -12.37
C ILE A 36 -7.68 -7.97 -13.06
N ILE A 37 -7.89 -6.83 -12.41
CA ILE A 37 -7.68 -5.51 -12.98
C ILE A 37 -6.79 -4.65 -12.07
N ALA A 38 -6.12 -3.66 -12.67
CA ALA A 38 -5.39 -2.60 -11.97
C ALA A 38 -5.46 -1.30 -12.78
N THR A 39 -5.16 -0.16 -12.16
CA THR A 39 -4.97 1.06 -12.93
C THR A 39 -3.81 0.92 -13.92
N PRO A 40 -3.80 1.67 -15.04
CA PRO A 40 -2.71 1.58 -16.02
C PRO A 40 -1.32 1.83 -15.40
N ALA A 41 -1.23 2.77 -14.44
CA ALA A 41 0.02 3.07 -13.75
C ALA A 41 0.52 1.89 -12.89
N VAL A 42 -0.37 1.25 -12.13
CA VAL A 42 -0.04 0.06 -11.33
C VAL A 42 0.35 -1.11 -12.23
N GLN A 43 -0.44 -1.39 -13.28
CA GLN A 43 -0.13 -2.46 -14.22
C GLN A 43 1.25 -2.28 -14.86
N LYS A 44 1.59 -1.05 -15.27
CA LYS A 44 2.88 -0.73 -15.86
C LYS A 44 4.03 -1.10 -14.93
N ILE A 45 3.97 -0.67 -13.67
CA ILE A 45 5.02 -0.96 -12.68
C ILE A 45 5.12 -2.47 -12.39
N ILE A 46 3.97 -3.17 -12.29
CA ILE A 46 3.99 -4.63 -12.14
C ILE A 46 4.77 -5.27 -13.29
N LYS A 47 4.47 -4.91 -14.54
CA LYS A 47 5.17 -5.46 -15.72
C LYS A 47 6.68 -5.17 -15.69
N GLU A 48 7.05 -3.96 -15.33
CA GLU A 48 8.45 -3.52 -15.32
C GLU A 48 9.27 -4.17 -14.19
N LYS A 49 8.66 -4.33 -13.02
CA LYS A 49 9.38 -4.77 -11.81
C LYS A 49 9.18 -6.24 -11.45
N LEU A 50 8.28 -6.97 -12.08
CA LEU A 50 7.90 -8.34 -11.70
C LEU A 50 9.11 -9.28 -11.60
N ALA A 51 9.99 -9.29 -12.59
CA ALA A 51 11.15 -10.19 -12.59
C ALA A 51 12.08 -9.92 -11.39
N GLY A 52 12.36 -8.66 -11.08
CA GLY A 52 13.16 -8.27 -9.92
C GLY A 52 12.46 -8.60 -8.59
N LYS A 53 11.17 -8.36 -8.49
CA LYS A 53 10.39 -8.72 -7.29
C LYS A 53 10.34 -10.24 -7.06
N LEU A 54 10.20 -11.04 -8.11
CA LEU A 54 10.27 -12.51 -8.01
C LEU A 54 11.67 -12.99 -7.61
N ALA A 55 12.72 -12.43 -8.17
CA ALA A 55 14.09 -12.79 -7.82
C ALA A 55 14.40 -12.50 -6.35
N TYR A 56 13.89 -11.40 -5.81
CA TYR A 56 14.12 -11.00 -4.41
C TYR A 56 13.22 -11.73 -3.43
N TRP A 57 11.91 -11.80 -3.70
CA TRP A 57 10.92 -12.34 -2.76
C TRP A 57 10.67 -13.84 -2.92
N GLY A 58 10.86 -14.39 -4.13
CA GLY A 58 10.62 -15.81 -4.41
C GLY A 58 11.34 -16.74 -3.45
N PRO A 59 12.67 -16.62 -3.25
CA PRO A 59 13.42 -17.47 -2.29
C PRO A 59 12.92 -17.35 -0.84
N LYS A 60 12.39 -16.16 -0.46
CA LYS A 60 11.88 -15.90 0.89
C LYS A 60 10.49 -16.50 1.11
N LEU A 61 9.68 -16.54 0.06
CA LEU A 61 8.32 -17.10 0.08
C LEU A 61 8.34 -18.64 -0.13
N GLY A 62 9.40 -19.19 -0.72
CA GLY A 62 9.51 -20.61 -0.98
C GLY A 62 8.34 -21.16 -1.79
N ALA A 63 7.65 -22.17 -1.30
CA ALA A 63 6.51 -22.79 -1.96
C ALA A 63 5.27 -21.85 -2.10
N ASN A 64 5.23 -20.74 -1.39
CA ASN A 64 4.16 -19.74 -1.48
C ASN A 64 4.44 -18.68 -2.56
N ALA A 65 5.61 -18.71 -3.22
CA ALA A 65 5.89 -17.81 -4.32
C ALA A 65 5.02 -18.16 -5.54
N PRO A 66 4.50 -17.17 -6.30
CA PRO A 66 3.74 -17.46 -7.50
C PRO A 66 4.63 -18.10 -8.57
N VAL A 67 4.13 -19.15 -9.22
CA VAL A 67 4.81 -19.86 -10.32
C VAL A 67 4.47 -19.22 -11.67
N LYS A 68 3.24 -18.77 -11.82
CA LYS A 68 2.72 -18.09 -13.01
C LYS A 68 2.03 -16.79 -12.58
N PRO A 69 2.79 -15.76 -12.20
CA PRO A 69 2.21 -14.51 -11.71
C PRO A 69 1.23 -13.92 -12.71
N VAL A 70 0.08 -13.49 -12.22
CA VAL A 70 -0.94 -12.87 -13.04
C VAL A 70 -0.63 -11.39 -13.22
N ILE A 71 -0.56 -10.94 -14.47
CA ILE A 71 -0.51 -9.52 -14.81
C ILE A 71 -1.96 -9.02 -14.92
N PRO A 72 -2.40 -8.08 -14.08
CA PRO A 72 -3.76 -7.56 -14.17
C PRO A 72 -4.02 -6.85 -15.48
N VAL A 73 -5.28 -6.85 -15.94
CA VAL A 73 -5.70 -6.06 -17.11
C VAL A 73 -5.77 -4.59 -16.71
N ALA A 74 -5.30 -3.69 -17.59
CA ALA A 74 -5.41 -2.26 -17.35
C ALA A 74 -6.87 -1.81 -17.33
N TYR A 75 -7.25 -1.08 -16.28
CA TYR A 75 -8.57 -0.53 -16.09
C TYR A 75 -8.45 0.99 -15.90
N ASP A 76 -8.88 1.75 -16.91
CA ASP A 76 -8.70 3.20 -17.02
C ASP A 76 -9.93 4.02 -16.60
N LYS A 77 -11.01 3.35 -16.14
CA LYS A 77 -12.21 4.04 -15.67
C LYS A 77 -12.00 4.58 -14.25
N ALA A 78 -12.71 5.65 -13.93
CA ALA A 78 -12.63 6.30 -12.63
C ALA A 78 -13.38 5.55 -11.52
N SER A 79 -14.18 4.55 -11.85
CA SER A 79 -14.95 3.80 -10.85
C SER A 79 -15.32 2.40 -11.34
N LEU A 80 -15.57 1.54 -10.37
CA LEU A 80 -16.27 0.27 -10.51
C LEU A 80 -17.72 0.44 -10.03
N GLU A 81 -18.58 -0.45 -10.44
CA GLU A 81 -19.95 -0.54 -9.94
C GLU A 81 -20.19 -1.97 -9.42
N LEU A 82 -20.81 -2.08 -8.27
CA LEU A 82 -21.20 -3.33 -7.67
C LEU A 82 -22.64 -3.21 -7.16
N GLU A 83 -23.56 -3.95 -7.78
CA GLU A 83 -24.99 -4.00 -7.38
C GLU A 83 -25.64 -2.58 -7.30
N GLY A 84 -25.26 -1.67 -8.21
CA GLY A 84 -25.74 -0.28 -8.24
C GLY A 84 -24.96 0.68 -7.34
N HIS A 85 -24.00 0.19 -6.56
CA HIS A 85 -23.15 1.01 -5.71
C HIS A 85 -21.84 1.35 -6.40
N LYS A 86 -21.45 2.62 -6.31
CA LYS A 86 -20.23 3.13 -6.92
C LYS A 86 -19.02 2.93 -6.01
N ILE A 87 -17.93 2.42 -6.59
CA ILE A 87 -16.63 2.32 -5.96
C ILE A 87 -15.66 3.18 -6.77
N GLU A 88 -15.26 4.33 -6.26
CA GLU A 88 -14.39 5.28 -6.96
C GLU A 88 -12.92 4.89 -6.81
N ILE A 89 -12.18 4.96 -7.92
CA ILE A 89 -10.72 4.81 -7.93
C ILE A 89 -10.12 6.21 -7.86
N ARG A 90 -9.44 6.53 -6.78
CA ARG A 90 -8.86 7.85 -6.51
C ARG A 90 -7.35 7.78 -6.36
N GLY A 91 -6.67 8.93 -6.37
CA GLY A 91 -5.21 9.01 -6.24
C GLY A 91 -4.43 8.42 -7.44
N ASN A 92 -5.08 8.22 -8.58
CA ASN A 92 -4.51 7.59 -9.78
C ASN A 92 -3.90 8.59 -10.77
N HIS A 93 -3.44 9.75 -10.30
CA HIS A 93 -2.82 10.80 -11.11
C HIS A 93 -1.67 11.49 -10.36
N GLY A 94 -0.87 12.26 -11.08
CA GLY A 94 0.30 12.94 -10.53
C GLY A 94 1.41 11.98 -10.09
N THR A 95 2.24 12.42 -9.16
CA THR A 95 3.40 11.66 -8.65
C THR A 95 2.99 10.34 -8.01
N SER A 96 1.83 10.28 -7.35
CA SER A 96 1.30 9.08 -6.69
C SER A 96 0.36 8.25 -7.56
N ALA A 97 0.33 8.45 -8.89
CA ALA A 97 -0.60 7.74 -9.79
C ALA A 97 -0.55 6.21 -9.68
N HIS A 98 0.58 5.66 -9.26
CA HIS A 98 0.81 4.23 -9.03
C HIS A 98 0.37 3.75 -7.64
N ARG A 99 -0.19 4.62 -6.81
CA ARG A 99 -0.66 4.35 -5.44
C ARG A 99 -2.12 4.78 -5.28
N PRO A 100 -3.04 4.27 -6.12
CA PRO A 100 -4.46 4.60 -6.01
C PRO A 100 -5.05 4.07 -4.71
N TYR A 101 -6.24 4.56 -4.39
CA TYR A 101 -7.08 4.02 -3.32
C TYR A 101 -8.54 3.95 -3.78
N LEU A 102 -9.33 3.15 -3.10
CA LEU A 102 -10.76 3.03 -3.34
C LEU A 102 -11.53 3.87 -2.32
N TRP A 103 -12.52 4.60 -2.83
CA TRP A 103 -13.51 5.32 -2.04
C TRP A 103 -14.90 4.78 -2.32
N ILE A 104 -15.63 4.38 -1.30
CA ILE A 104 -17.02 3.94 -1.37
C ILE A 104 -17.88 5.02 -0.73
N PRO A 105 -18.53 5.91 -1.51
CA PRO A 105 -19.28 7.06 -1.00
C PRO A 105 -20.40 6.67 -0.04
N ASP A 106 -21.18 5.64 -0.37
CA ASP A 106 -22.32 5.19 0.40
C ASP A 106 -21.96 4.76 1.83
N ASN A 107 -20.77 4.16 1.97
CA ASN A 107 -20.25 3.71 3.25
C ASN A 107 -19.30 4.71 3.90
N LYS A 108 -18.95 5.80 3.22
CA LYS A 108 -17.85 6.70 3.56
C LYS A 108 -16.59 5.93 3.93
N ALA A 109 -16.24 4.95 3.09
CA ALA A 109 -15.16 4.02 3.37
C ALA A 109 -13.98 4.19 2.40
N ILE A 110 -12.76 4.19 2.95
CA ILE A 110 -11.49 4.15 2.21
C ILE A 110 -10.85 2.78 2.43
N LEU A 111 -10.41 2.14 1.33
CA LEU A 111 -9.71 0.85 1.33
C LEU A 111 -8.84 0.70 0.08
N GLY A 112 -8.15 -0.43 -0.03
CA GLY A 112 -7.35 -0.74 -1.23
C GLY A 112 -6.25 0.28 -1.47
N ASN A 113 -5.48 0.61 -0.44
CA ASN A 113 -4.42 1.61 -0.48
C ASN A 113 -3.14 1.09 0.16
N VAL A 114 -2.03 1.79 -0.10
CA VAL A 114 -0.74 1.61 0.59
C VAL A 114 -0.31 2.90 1.31
N ALA A 115 -1.13 3.94 1.27
CA ALA A 115 -0.79 5.21 1.89
C ALA A 115 -1.07 5.23 3.40
N VAL A 116 -2.05 4.43 3.85
CA VAL A 116 -2.48 4.40 5.24
C VAL A 116 -1.90 3.20 5.95
N TYR A 117 -1.22 3.48 7.04
CA TYR A 117 -0.66 2.53 7.99
C TYR A 117 -1.26 2.78 9.38
N SER A 118 -1.21 1.80 10.27
CA SER A 118 -1.55 2.03 11.67
C SER A 118 -0.90 1.04 12.62
N ASN A 119 -0.25 1.57 13.66
CA ASN A 119 0.46 0.80 14.68
C ASN A 119 1.57 -0.11 14.10
N VAL A 120 2.11 0.25 12.95
CA VAL A 120 3.25 -0.39 12.28
C VAL A 120 4.17 0.68 11.72
N HIS A 121 5.44 0.37 11.49
CA HIS A 121 6.35 1.26 10.80
C HIS A 121 5.97 1.40 9.32
N LEU A 122 6.05 2.61 8.78
CA LEU A 122 5.75 2.89 7.37
C LEU A 122 6.89 2.42 6.47
N TRP A 123 6.55 1.96 5.28
CA TRP A 123 7.52 1.56 4.25
C TRP A 123 8.09 2.80 3.55
N MET A 124 9.04 3.47 4.22
CA MET A 124 9.62 4.72 3.74
C MET A 124 10.55 4.55 2.53
N ALA A 125 11.03 3.34 2.26
CA ALA A 125 11.97 3.08 1.17
C ALA A 125 11.45 3.48 -0.22
N ASP A 126 10.14 3.34 -0.46
CA ASP A 126 9.52 3.71 -1.75
C ASP A 126 9.23 5.20 -1.88
N ALA A 127 9.49 6.01 -0.85
CA ALA A 127 9.34 7.47 -0.84
C ALA A 127 10.65 8.12 -0.41
N ALA A 128 11.75 7.82 -1.13
CA ALA A 128 13.10 8.19 -0.75
C ALA A 128 13.41 9.70 -0.88
N ASP A 129 12.68 10.43 -1.71
CA ASP A 129 12.85 11.87 -1.92
C ASP A 129 11.68 12.71 -1.37
N GLN A 130 11.93 14.01 -1.25
CA GLN A 130 10.95 14.96 -0.70
C GLN A 130 9.69 15.08 -1.57
N THR A 131 9.80 14.90 -2.89
CA THR A 131 8.66 14.98 -3.81
C THR A 131 7.69 13.84 -3.56
N ALA A 132 8.21 12.63 -3.38
CA ALA A 132 7.41 11.45 -3.06
C ALA A 132 6.75 11.55 -1.68
N ILE A 133 7.48 12.08 -0.67
CA ILE A 133 6.93 12.31 0.67
C ILE A 133 5.80 13.35 0.62
N ASN A 134 6.01 14.48 -0.05
CA ASN A 134 4.98 15.53 -0.18
C ASN A 134 3.73 15.01 -0.90
N ALA A 135 3.91 14.19 -1.95
CA ALA A 135 2.79 13.56 -2.65
C ALA A 135 2.02 12.58 -1.76
N TRP A 136 2.72 11.86 -0.88
CA TRP A 136 2.09 10.99 0.10
C TRP A 136 1.28 11.79 1.14
N GLU A 137 1.86 12.85 1.72
CA GLU A 137 1.18 13.74 2.66
C GLU A 137 -0.06 14.40 2.03
N GLN A 138 0.05 14.83 0.76
CA GLN A 138 -1.09 15.36 0.01
C GLN A 138 -2.20 14.30 -0.14
N GLN A 139 -1.87 13.08 -0.52
CA GLN A 139 -2.84 12.00 -0.67
C GLN A 139 -3.57 11.71 0.65
N LEU A 140 -2.86 11.65 1.79
CA LEU A 140 -3.48 11.49 3.09
C LEU A 140 -4.43 12.65 3.44
N SER A 141 -4.06 13.87 3.07
CA SER A 141 -4.90 15.06 3.27
C SER A 141 -6.16 15.02 2.40
N GLU A 142 -6.05 14.56 1.15
CA GLU A 142 -7.18 14.33 0.25
C GLU A 142 -8.13 13.26 0.80
N MET A 143 -7.59 12.17 1.37
CA MET A 143 -8.40 11.14 2.04
C MET A 143 -9.18 11.71 3.22
N LEU A 144 -8.56 12.54 4.08
CA LEU A 144 -9.25 13.19 5.20
C LEU A 144 -10.33 14.17 4.75
N ALA A 145 -10.13 14.88 3.64
CA ALA A 145 -11.11 15.82 3.08
C ALA A 145 -12.42 15.12 2.66
N LEU A 146 -12.39 13.80 2.37
CA LEU A 146 -13.59 12.99 2.11
C LEU A 146 -14.41 12.72 3.38
N LYS A 147 -13.90 13.04 4.57
CA LYS A 147 -14.53 12.78 5.89
C LYS A 147 -14.94 11.31 6.04
N PRO A 148 -13.99 10.36 5.88
CA PRO A 148 -14.30 8.95 5.94
C PRO A 148 -14.77 8.54 7.34
N GLN A 149 -15.73 7.62 7.39
CA GLN A 149 -16.17 6.96 8.62
C GLN A 149 -15.43 5.64 8.85
N VAL A 150 -15.07 4.97 7.76
CA VAL A 150 -14.30 3.73 7.77
C VAL A 150 -13.03 3.94 6.96
N VAL A 151 -11.89 3.59 7.54
CA VAL A 151 -10.60 3.58 6.85
C VAL A 151 -9.93 2.25 7.13
N ILE A 152 -9.70 1.48 6.08
CA ILE A 152 -8.97 0.21 6.14
C ILE A 152 -7.55 0.48 5.68
N PRO A 153 -6.55 0.49 6.59
CA PRO A 153 -5.15 0.66 6.22
C PRO A 153 -4.67 -0.47 5.31
N GLY A 154 -3.67 -0.17 4.48
CA GLY A 154 -2.96 -1.19 3.72
C GLY A 154 -2.16 -2.12 4.64
N HIS A 155 -1.56 -1.55 5.68
CA HIS A 155 -0.80 -2.29 6.70
C HIS A 155 -1.20 -1.81 8.10
N MET A 156 -1.50 -2.75 8.99
CA MET A 156 -1.91 -2.40 10.35
C MET A 156 -1.65 -3.54 11.34
N LYS A 157 -1.50 -3.18 12.61
CA LYS A 157 -1.51 -4.13 13.73
C LYS A 157 -2.93 -4.69 13.92
N ALA A 158 -3.03 -5.96 14.28
CA ALA A 158 -4.32 -6.58 14.62
C ALA A 158 -5.02 -5.79 15.75
N GLY A 159 -6.35 -5.63 15.62
CA GLY A 159 -7.15 -4.87 16.58
C GLY A 159 -7.15 -3.35 16.38
N THR A 160 -6.51 -2.85 15.31
CA THR A 160 -6.57 -1.42 14.95
C THR A 160 -8.02 -1.00 14.69
N LYS A 161 -8.41 0.17 15.21
CA LYS A 161 -9.70 0.81 14.89
C LYS A 161 -9.69 1.32 13.45
N LEU A 162 -10.68 0.89 12.66
CA LEU A 162 -10.78 1.22 11.22
C LEU A 162 -11.48 2.56 11.01
N ASN A 163 -10.85 3.65 11.37
CA ASN A 163 -11.37 5.01 11.26
C ASN A 163 -10.30 6.00 10.80
N ALA A 164 -10.61 7.29 10.75
CA ALA A 164 -9.71 8.34 10.29
C ALA A 164 -8.43 8.51 11.16
N ASP A 165 -8.40 7.99 12.38
CA ASP A 165 -7.20 8.05 13.23
C ASP A 165 -6.01 7.33 12.57
N THR A 166 -6.27 6.34 11.72
CA THR A 166 -5.23 5.62 10.97
C THR A 166 -4.54 6.52 9.94
N ILE A 167 -5.28 7.45 9.32
CA ILE A 167 -4.71 8.45 8.42
C ILE A 167 -3.85 9.44 9.22
N HIS A 168 -4.33 9.91 10.36
CA HIS A 168 -3.57 10.80 11.25
C HIS A 168 -2.29 10.13 11.76
N TYR A 169 -2.33 8.84 12.10
CA TYR A 169 -1.13 8.08 12.45
C TYR A 169 -0.08 8.13 11.33
N SER A 170 -0.50 7.89 10.08
CA SER A 170 0.40 7.91 8.93
C SER A 170 0.99 9.29 8.69
N GLN A 171 0.19 10.37 8.80
CA GLN A 171 0.67 11.75 8.67
C GLN A 171 1.69 12.09 9.76
N GLN A 172 1.37 11.75 11.02
CA GLN A 172 2.28 12.02 12.14
C GLN A 172 3.59 11.24 11.99
N TYR A 173 3.52 9.97 11.56
CA TYR A 173 4.72 9.17 11.34
C TYR A 173 5.62 9.76 10.25
N LEU A 174 5.05 10.23 9.13
CA LEU A 174 5.83 10.88 8.06
C LEU A 174 6.58 12.11 8.58
N GLN A 175 5.91 12.97 9.35
CA GLN A 175 6.51 14.16 9.95
C GLN A 175 7.64 13.78 10.93
N ASP A 176 7.39 12.81 11.80
CA ASP A 176 8.34 12.35 12.78
C ASP A 176 9.57 11.69 12.16
N PHE A 177 9.37 10.89 11.11
CA PHE A 177 10.46 10.28 10.37
C PHE A 177 11.35 11.32 9.69
N GLN A 178 10.74 12.34 9.07
CA GLN A 178 11.49 13.45 8.46
C GLN A 178 12.29 14.25 9.52
N GLN A 179 11.71 14.47 10.70
CA GLN A 179 12.42 15.13 11.80
C GLN A 179 13.56 14.28 12.33
N ALA A 180 13.31 12.99 12.59
CA ALA A 180 14.33 12.06 13.04
C ALA A 180 15.50 11.97 12.03
N LYS A 181 15.19 11.88 10.72
CA LYS A 181 16.20 11.89 9.66
C LYS A 181 17.10 13.11 9.69
N LYS A 182 16.57 14.33 9.92
CA LYS A 182 17.37 15.57 9.99
C LYS A 182 18.41 15.56 11.10
N HIS A 183 18.17 14.79 12.15
CA HIS A 183 19.04 14.72 13.35
C HIS A 183 19.82 13.41 13.44
N SER A 184 19.73 12.54 12.43
CA SER A 184 20.44 11.25 12.37
C SER A 184 21.55 11.30 11.33
N ASN A 185 22.74 10.83 11.70
CA ASN A 185 23.90 10.74 10.81
C ASN A 185 23.99 9.39 10.06
N ASN A 186 23.24 8.40 10.51
CA ASN A 186 23.24 7.04 9.95
C ASN A 186 21.91 6.33 10.24
N SER A 187 21.71 5.17 9.64
CA SER A 187 20.47 4.38 9.80
C SER A 187 20.23 3.92 11.24
N VAL A 188 21.29 3.59 11.99
CA VAL A 188 21.17 3.13 13.38
C VAL A 188 20.53 4.21 14.25
N GLN A 189 21.06 5.45 14.20
CA GLN A 189 20.49 6.56 14.96
C GLN A 189 19.03 6.86 14.56
N LEU A 190 18.71 6.76 13.28
CA LEU A 190 17.33 6.96 12.79
C LEU A 190 16.41 5.85 13.31
N ILE A 191 16.84 4.59 13.27
CA ILE A 191 16.09 3.46 13.81
C ILE A 191 15.87 3.61 15.31
N ASP A 192 16.91 3.94 16.08
CA ASP A 192 16.80 4.09 17.53
C ASP A 192 15.81 5.21 17.89
N THR A 193 15.88 6.36 17.19
CA THR A 193 14.99 7.50 17.41
C THR A 193 13.53 7.12 17.11
N MET A 194 13.28 6.46 15.98
CA MET A 194 11.93 6.07 15.59
C MET A 194 11.38 4.94 16.47
N SER A 195 12.21 3.97 16.86
CA SER A 195 11.82 2.89 17.76
C SER A 195 11.46 3.41 19.16
N ALA A 196 12.22 4.38 19.66
CA ALA A 196 11.90 5.03 20.93
C ALA A 196 10.58 5.81 20.88
N LYS A 197 10.26 6.43 19.74
CA LYS A 197 9.02 7.19 19.54
C LYS A 197 7.80 6.30 19.28
N TYR A 198 7.99 5.15 18.64
CA TYR A 198 6.96 4.19 18.28
C TYR A 198 7.27 2.79 18.83
N PRO A 199 7.37 2.63 20.17
CA PRO A 199 7.85 1.37 20.78
C PRO A 199 6.91 0.17 20.55
N GLU A 200 5.62 0.44 20.29
CA GLU A 200 4.62 -0.60 20.03
C GLU A 200 4.39 -0.88 18.53
N ALA A 201 5.05 -0.13 17.64
CA ALA A 201 4.87 -0.32 16.20
C ALA A 201 5.46 -1.66 15.75
N GLN A 202 4.68 -2.41 14.99
CA GLN A 202 5.13 -3.65 14.35
C GLN A 202 5.83 -3.34 13.00
N LEU A 203 6.23 -4.39 12.29
CA LEU A 203 6.89 -4.31 10.99
C LEU A 203 8.28 -3.63 11.03
N PRO A 204 9.20 -4.06 11.92
CA PRO A 204 10.51 -3.43 12.08
C PRO A 204 11.34 -3.40 10.80
N ILE A 205 11.16 -4.37 9.91
CA ILE A 205 11.86 -4.42 8.61
C ILE A 205 11.57 -3.20 7.73
N ALA A 206 10.37 -2.61 7.85
CA ALA A 206 10.03 -1.38 7.12
C ALA A 206 10.87 -0.19 7.59
N LEU A 207 11.07 -0.08 8.91
CA LEU A 207 11.93 0.94 9.49
C LEU A 207 13.39 0.71 9.13
N GLU A 208 13.89 -0.52 9.24
CA GLU A 208 15.29 -0.86 8.93
C GLU A 208 15.66 -0.53 7.48
N ILE A 209 14.85 -0.99 6.52
CA ILE A 209 15.09 -0.72 5.10
C ILE A 209 14.90 0.76 4.80
N GLY A 210 13.82 1.36 5.29
CA GLY A 210 13.54 2.78 5.10
C GLY A 210 14.67 3.67 5.63
N ALA A 211 15.18 3.40 6.83
CA ALA A 211 16.29 4.14 7.42
C ALA A 211 17.56 4.05 6.57
N LYS A 212 17.95 2.84 6.13
CA LYS A 212 19.14 2.64 5.26
C LYS A 212 19.02 3.36 3.93
N VAL A 213 17.83 3.35 3.31
CA VAL A 213 17.60 4.07 2.05
C VAL A 213 17.71 5.58 2.26
N HIS A 214 17.08 6.10 3.30
CA HIS A 214 17.06 7.53 3.58
C HIS A 214 18.40 8.11 4.08
N THR A 215 19.32 7.27 4.56
CA THR A 215 20.69 7.65 4.96
C THR A 215 21.73 7.36 3.88
N GLY A 216 21.31 6.79 2.74
CA GLY A 216 22.21 6.47 1.61
C GLY A 216 23.04 5.20 1.80
N GLU A 217 22.72 4.39 2.80
CA GLU A 217 23.42 3.14 3.09
C GLU A 217 22.87 1.96 2.24
N MET A 218 21.73 2.16 1.57
CA MET A 218 21.10 1.15 0.72
C MET A 218 20.42 1.80 -0.48
N SER A 219 20.54 1.18 -1.65
CA SER A 219 19.73 1.49 -2.84
C SER A 219 18.49 0.59 -2.87
N TRP A 220 17.34 1.17 -3.26
CA TRP A 220 16.07 0.46 -3.28
C TRP A 220 15.37 0.50 -4.66
#